data_f9058a037725f7375f3707a535608c05
#
_entry.id   f9058a037725f7375f3707a535608c05
#
_cell.length_a   1.000
_cell.length_b   1.000
_cell.length_c   1.000
_cell.angle_alpha   90.00
_cell.angle_beta   90.00
_cell.angle_gamma   90.00
#
_symmetry.space_group_name_H-M   'P 1'
#
loop_
_entity.id
_entity.type
_entity.pdbx_description
1 polymer ?
#
loop_
_entity_poly.entity_id
_entity_poly.type
_entity_poly.pdbx_seq_one_letter_code
_entity_poly.pdbx_strand_id
1 'polypeptide(L)'
;MATVLFVEDDDQVRVLAESYLEEQGHEVLSAGTAPGAVALLAKSPQLELLFTNVDLKGEIAAGIGLAHEAVNRRPNLKVLYTTERNLTDGMKARFVKNSAFLPKPYTVEQLLATLSVHFRISPQARRQRVSV
;
A
#
# COMPACT_ATOMS: atom_id res chain seq x y z
N MET A 1 5.69 3.26 -13.76
CA MET A 1 4.66 3.90 -12.93
C MET A 1 3.67 2.85 -12.47
N ALA A 2 3.31 2.90 -11.22
CA ALA A 2 2.30 1.98 -10.69
C ALA A 2 1.09 2.76 -10.21
N THR A 3 -0.08 2.12 -10.21
CA THR A 3 -1.27 2.63 -9.56
C THR A 3 -1.42 1.94 -8.22
N VAL A 4 -1.40 2.74 -7.15
CA VAL A 4 -1.35 2.27 -5.77
C VAL A 4 -2.62 2.66 -5.05
N LEU A 5 -3.23 1.71 -4.34
CA LEU A 5 -4.29 2.01 -3.38
C LEU A 5 -3.66 2.00 -1.99
N PHE A 6 -3.62 3.17 -1.37
CA PHE A 6 -3.03 3.34 -0.04
C PHE A 6 -4.15 3.45 1.00
N VAL A 7 -4.10 2.59 2.01
CA VAL A 7 -5.15 2.53 3.04
C VAL A 7 -4.54 2.82 4.40
N GLU A 8 -4.88 3.96 4.93
CA GLU A 8 -4.32 4.49 6.17
C GLU A 8 -5.39 5.32 6.87
N ASP A 9 -5.70 4.99 8.11
CA ASP A 9 -6.76 5.67 8.85
C ASP A 9 -6.33 7.00 9.47
N ASP A 10 -5.04 7.26 9.60
CA ASP A 10 -4.55 8.57 10.05
C ASP A 10 -4.44 9.51 8.85
N ASP A 11 -5.22 10.59 8.88
CA ASP A 11 -5.30 11.53 7.75
C ASP A 11 -3.96 12.18 7.43
N GLN A 12 -3.19 12.53 8.44
CA GLN A 12 -1.90 13.21 8.22
C GLN A 12 -0.88 12.25 7.61
N VAL A 13 -0.82 11.03 8.13
CA VAL A 13 0.07 10.00 7.60
C VAL A 13 -0.31 9.67 6.17
N ARG A 14 -1.61 9.55 5.90
CA ARG A 14 -2.10 9.24 4.56
C ARG A 14 -1.69 10.28 3.53
N VAL A 15 -1.91 11.55 3.85
CA VAL A 15 -1.58 12.66 2.93
C VAL A 15 -0.09 12.71 2.66
N LEU A 16 0.73 12.50 3.68
CA LEU A 16 2.19 12.55 3.53
C LEU A 16 2.70 11.42 2.64
N ALA A 17 2.24 10.21 2.88
CA ALA A 17 2.66 9.07 2.07
C ALA A 17 2.17 9.18 0.62
N GLU A 18 0.96 9.68 0.42
CA GLU A 18 0.47 9.97 -0.93
C GLU A 18 1.43 10.90 -1.68
N SER A 19 1.84 11.97 -1.00
CA SER A 19 2.76 12.95 -1.61
C SER A 19 4.06 12.30 -2.04
N TYR A 20 4.64 11.45 -1.21
CA TYR A 20 5.88 10.77 -1.56
C TYR A 20 5.72 9.87 -2.77
N LEU A 21 4.66 9.09 -2.80
CA LEU A 21 4.43 8.16 -3.91
C LEU A 21 4.14 8.92 -5.20
N GLU A 22 3.39 10.01 -5.12
CA GLU A 22 3.10 10.84 -6.30
C GLU A 22 4.36 11.52 -6.82
N GLU A 23 5.24 11.96 -5.94
CA GLU A 23 6.53 12.53 -6.35
C GLU A 23 7.38 11.53 -7.10
N GLN A 24 7.23 10.25 -6.81
CA GLN A 24 7.94 9.19 -7.52
C GLN A 24 7.25 8.79 -8.84
N GLY A 25 6.20 9.50 -9.23
CA GLY A 25 5.52 9.26 -10.49
C GLY A 25 4.44 8.21 -10.45
N HIS A 26 4.03 7.75 -9.27
CA HIS A 26 2.95 6.79 -9.13
C HIS A 26 1.61 7.49 -9.06
N GLU A 27 0.58 6.82 -9.54
CA GLU A 27 -0.80 7.25 -9.33
C GLU A 27 -1.29 6.66 -8.02
N VAL A 28 -1.83 7.49 -7.14
CA VAL A 28 -2.24 7.06 -5.80
C VAL A 28 -3.72 7.33 -5.60
N LEU A 29 -4.43 6.27 -5.24
CA LEU A 29 -5.78 6.36 -4.69
C LEU A 29 -5.66 6.07 -3.20
N SER A 30 -6.44 6.72 -2.37
CA SER A 30 -6.33 6.48 -0.94
C SER A 30 -7.68 6.36 -0.26
N ALA A 31 -7.69 5.62 0.85
CA ALA A 31 -8.87 5.42 1.67
C ALA A 31 -8.46 5.38 3.14
N GLY A 32 -9.37 5.81 4.00
CA GLY A 32 -9.16 5.75 5.45
C GLY A 32 -9.80 4.52 6.09
N THR A 33 -10.58 3.76 5.35
CA THR A 33 -11.34 2.60 5.86
C THR A 33 -11.28 1.45 4.88
N ALA A 34 -11.54 0.24 5.37
CA ALA A 34 -11.61 -0.94 4.50
C ALA A 34 -12.78 -0.84 3.50
N PRO A 35 -14.00 -0.45 3.90
CA PRO A 35 -15.08 -0.29 2.92
C PRO A 35 -14.76 0.74 1.84
N GLY A 36 -14.13 1.86 2.20
CA GLY A 36 -13.69 2.87 1.24
C GLY A 36 -12.69 2.30 0.25
N ALA A 37 -11.77 1.49 0.73
CA ALA A 37 -10.78 0.83 -0.12
C ALA A 37 -11.43 -0.15 -1.10
N VAL A 38 -12.40 -0.94 -0.64
CA VAL A 38 -13.12 -1.88 -1.51
C VAL A 38 -13.85 -1.14 -2.63
N ALA A 39 -14.47 -0.01 -2.31
CA ALA A 39 -15.16 0.80 -3.31
C ALA A 39 -14.19 1.31 -4.38
N LEU A 40 -13.00 1.75 -3.98
CA LEU A 40 -11.99 2.20 -4.94
C LEU A 40 -11.43 1.06 -5.77
N LEU A 41 -11.22 -0.09 -5.15
CA LEU A 41 -10.75 -1.29 -5.83
C LEU A 41 -11.69 -1.67 -6.97
N ALA A 42 -13.00 -1.61 -6.71
CA ALA A 42 -14.01 -1.98 -7.70
C ALA A 42 -14.00 -1.07 -8.91
N LYS A 43 -13.58 0.19 -8.75
CA LYS A 43 -13.59 1.20 -9.81
C LYS A 43 -12.25 1.37 -10.52
N SER A 44 -11.21 0.66 -10.09
CA SER A 44 -9.85 0.93 -10.54
C SER A 44 -9.20 -0.35 -11.08
N PRO A 45 -9.55 -0.75 -12.31
CA PRO A 45 -9.02 -1.99 -12.88
C PRO A 45 -7.51 -1.96 -13.09
N GLN A 46 -6.91 -0.78 -13.12
CA GLN A 46 -5.46 -0.63 -13.33
C GLN A 46 -4.65 -0.73 -12.02
N LEU A 47 -5.29 -0.94 -10.86
CA LEU A 47 -4.57 -1.05 -9.60
C LEU A 47 -3.56 -2.20 -9.62
N GLU A 48 -2.35 -1.92 -9.17
CA GLU A 48 -1.25 -2.88 -9.15
C GLU A 48 -0.79 -3.23 -7.74
N LEU A 49 -0.95 -2.30 -6.79
CA LEU A 49 -0.47 -2.48 -5.42
C LEU A 49 -1.51 -2.00 -4.42
N LEU A 50 -1.80 -2.84 -3.44
CA LEU A 50 -2.50 -2.44 -2.22
C LEU A 50 -1.45 -2.23 -1.13
N PHE A 51 -1.34 -1.00 -0.63
CA PHE A 51 -0.46 -0.66 0.48
C PHE A 51 -1.35 -0.31 1.66
N THR A 52 -1.43 -1.20 2.65
CA THR A 52 -2.42 -1.05 3.72
C THR A 52 -1.82 -1.22 5.11
N ASN A 53 -2.34 -0.45 6.06
CA ASN A 53 -2.14 -0.76 7.47
C ASN A 53 -2.71 -2.14 7.78
N VAL A 54 -2.07 -2.85 8.70
CA VAL A 54 -2.60 -4.11 9.24
C VAL A 54 -3.88 -3.85 10.03
N ASP A 55 -3.87 -2.80 10.87
CA ASP A 55 -5.03 -2.42 11.67
C ASP A 55 -5.62 -1.13 11.14
N LEU A 56 -6.95 -1.02 11.12
CA LEU A 56 -7.65 0.15 10.60
C LEU A 56 -8.76 0.55 11.57
N LYS A 57 -8.79 1.84 11.97
CA LYS A 57 -9.86 2.40 12.81
C LYS A 57 -10.09 1.59 14.08
N GLY A 58 -9.02 1.14 14.73
CA GLY A 58 -9.13 0.34 15.92
C GLY A 58 -9.54 -1.11 15.71
N GLU A 59 -9.80 -1.52 14.48
CA GLU A 59 -10.10 -2.91 14.16
C GLU A 59 -8.79 -3.64 13.89
N ILE A 60 -8.49 -4.60 14.76
CA ILE A 60 -7.28 -5.40 14.66
C ILE A 60 -7.37 -6.28 13.41
N ALA A 61 -6.29 -6.26 12.63
CA ALA A 61 -6.16 -7.08 11.42
C ALA A 61 -7.17 -6.77 10.30
N ALA A 62 -7.86 -5.64 10.36
CA ALA A 62 -8.79 -5.26 9.30
C ALA A 62 -8.09 -5.13 7.94
N GLY A 63 -6.83 -4.69 7.93
CA GLY A 63 -6.05 -4.62 6.69
C GLY A 63 -5.69 -5.98 6.12
N ILE A 64 -5.53 -6.99 6.97
CA ILE A 64 -5.30 -8.36 6.50
C ILE A 64 -6.57 -8.89 5.82
N GLY A 65 -7.73 -8.69 6.44
CA GLY A 65 -9.01 -9.07 5.84
C GLY A 65 -9.25 -8.37 4.51
N LEU A 66 -8.95 -7.07 4.46
CA LEU A 66 -9.04 -6.30 3.23
C LEU A 66 -8.14 -6.88 2.14
N ALA A 67 -6.90 -7.25 2.48
CA ALA A 67 -5.96 -7.80 1.51
C ALA A 67 -6.46 -9.13 0.95
N HIS A 68 -7.01 -10.00 1.78
CA HIS A 68 -7.59 -11.26 1.31
C HIS A 68 -8.75 -11.02 0.34
N GLU A 69 -9.62 -10.08 0.67
CA GLU A 69 -10.73 -9.73 -0.22
C GLU A 69 -10.22 -9.15 -1.54
N ALA A 70 -9.23 -8.27 -1.46
CA ALA A 70 -8.66 -7.63 -2.64
C ALA A 70 -8.00 -8.63 -3.59
N VAL A 71 -7.20 -9.53 -3.05
CA VAL A 71 -6.50 -10.56 -3.83
C VAL A 71 -7.51 -11.57 -4.40
N ASN A 72 -8.58 -11.87 -3.66
CA ASN A 72 -9.63 -12.74 -4.15
C ASN A 72 -10.30 -12.15 -5.40
N ARG A 73 -10.49 -10.84 -5.43
CA ARG A 73 -11.03 -10.14 -6.60
C ARG A 73 -10.01 -9.91 -7.70
N ARG A 74 -8.74 -9.73 -7.32
CA ARG A 74 -7.64 -9.40 -8.21
C ARG A 74 -6.44 -10.27 -7.88
N PRO A 75 -6.35 -11.51 -8.39
CA PRO A 75 -5.31 -12.45 -7.98
C PRO A 75 -3.87 -12.00 -8.21
N ASN A 76 -3.66 -11.07 -9.13
CA ASN A 76 -2.32 -10.55 -9.42
C ASN A 76 -1.97 -9.28 -8.66
N LEU A 77 -2.87 -8.81 -7.81
CA LEU A 77 -2.64 -7.60 -7.02
C LEU A 77 -1.51 -7.85 -6.02
N LYS A 78 -0.57 -6.94 -5.98
CA LYS A 78 0.52 -6.98 -5.00
C LYS A 78 0.06 -6.33 -3.71
N VAL A 79 0.57 -6.82 -2.57
CA VAL A 79 0.16 -6.31 -1.25
C VAL A 79 1.38 -5.99 -0.40
N LEU A 80 1.40 -4.78 0.13
CA LEU A 80 2.39 -4.33 1.10
C LEU A 80 1.65 -3.95 2.38
N TYR A 81 2.03 -4.59 3.48
CA TYR A 81 1.46 -4.29 4.80
C TYR A 81 2.37 -3.36 5.59
N THR A 82 1.78 -2.54 6.45
CA THR A 82 2.54 -1.72 7.39
C THR A 82 1.79 -1.63 8.73
N THR A 83 2.53 -1.51 9.82
CA THR A 83 1.97 -1.28 11.15
C THR A 83 3.05 -0.78 12.11
N GLU A 84 2.64 -0.10 13.16
CA GLU A 84 3.53 0.30 14.26
C GLU A 84 3.70 -0.80 15.28
N ARG A 85 2.80 -1.76 15.29
CA ARG A 85 2.76 -2.84 16.27
C ARG A 85 3.76 -3.94 15.92
N ASN A 86 4.31 -4.57 16.94
CA ASN A 86 5.06 -5.81 16.74
C ASN A 86 4.06 -6.93 16.41
N LEU A 87 4.28 -7.58 15.29
CA LEU A 87 3.41 -8.66 14.85
C LEU A 87 3.92 -10.01 15.32
N THR A 88 3.00 -10.86 15.74
CA THR A 88 3.31 -12.25 16.06
C THR A 88 3.49 -13.05 14.77
N ASP A 89 4.16 -14.19 14.86
CA ASP A 89 4.29 -15.11 13.73
C ASP A 89 2.92 -15.58 13.25
N GLY A 90 1.98 -15.78 14.19
CA GLY A 90 0.61 -16.16 13.83
C GLY A 90 -0.10 -15.11 12.98
N MET A 91 0.12 -13.83 13.26
CA MET A 91 -0.46 -12.77 12.45
C MET A 91 0.18 -12.68 11.07
N LYS A 92 1.51 -12.81 11.01
CA LYS A 92 2.22 -12.81 9.72
C LYS A 92 1.80 -13.99 8.84
N ALA A 93 1.49 -15.12 9.46
CA ALA A 93 1.01 -16.29 8.73
C ALA A 93 -0.34 -16.05 8.04
N ARG A 94 -1.07 -15.02 8.45
CA ARG A 94 -2.36 -14.66 7.85
C ARG A 94 -2.22 -13.73 6.64
N PHE A 95 -1.02 -13.22 6.37
CA PHE A 95 -0.76 -12.36 5.22
C PHE A 95 -1.03 -13.13 3.93
N VAL A 96 -1.50 -12.41 2.91
CA VAL A 96 -1.65 -13.04 1.59
C VAL A 96 -0.28 -13.45 1.04
N LYS A 97 -0.26 -14.44 0.15
CA LYS A 97 0.97 -14.92 -0.45
C LYS A 97 1.65 -13.82 -1.27
N ASN A 98 2.97 -13.86 -1.30
CA ASN A 98 3.79 -12.94 -2.08
C ASN A 98 3.64 -11.47 -1.66
N SER A 99 3.22 -11.26 -0.42
CA SER A 99 3.16 -9.93 0.16
C SER A 99 4.48 -9.55 0.82
N ALA A 100 4.62 -8.29 1.16
CA ALA A 100 5.74 -7.79 1.93
C ALA A 100 5.24 -6.98 3.11
N PHE A 101 6.12 -6.71 4.05
CA PHE A 101 5.82 -5.97 5.26
C PHE A 101 6.87 -4.90 5.49
N LEU A 102 6.43 -3.68 5.79
CA LEU A 102 7.29 -2.54 6.09
C LEU A 102 6.85 -1.96 7.42
N PRO A 103 7.64 -2.12 8.50
CA PRO A 103 7.25 -1.60 9.81
C PRO A 103 7.32 -0.08 9.86
N LYS A 104 6.43 0.52 10.64
CA LYS A 104 6.47 1.95 10.93
C LYS A 104 7.36 2.20 12.15
N PRO A 105 8.04 3.34 12.22
CA PRO A 105 8.16 4.33 11.17
C PRO A 105 9.12 3.85 10.08
N TYR A 106 8.83 4.21 8.85
CA TYR A 106 9.73 3.91 7.72
C TYR A 106 10.18 5.22 7.07
N THR A 107 11.34 5.16 6.44
CA THR A 107 11.84 6.27 5.64
C THR A 107 11.35 6.15 4.20
N VAL A 108 11.43 7.23 3.44
CA VAL A 108 11.12 7.20 2.01
C VAL A 108 12.02 6.18 1.31
N GLU A 109 13.30 6.15 1.67
CA GLU A 109 14.25 5.19 1.09
C GLU A 109 13.86 3.75 1.36
N GLN A 110 13.38 3.46 2.57
CA GLN A 110 12.92 2.12 2.91
C GLN A 110 11.67 1.73 2.10
N LEU A 111 10.73 2.66 1.94
CA LEU A 111 9.55 2.43 1.14
C LEU A 111 9.93 2.14 -0.31
N LEU A 112 10.77 2.99 -0.91
CA LEU A 112 11.18 2.83 -2.29
C LEU A 112 11.96 1.54 -2.51
N ALA A 113 12.83 1.18 -1.55
CA ALA A 113 13.57 -0.07 -1.63
C ALA A 113 12.65 -1.28 -1.56
N THR A 114 11.64 -1.24 -0.69
CA THR A 114 10.66 -2.32 -0.58
C THR A 114 9.88 -2.50 -1.87
N LEU A 115 9.42 -1.40 -2.46
CA LEU A 115 8.69 -1.45 -3.72
C LEU A 115 9.56 -2.02 -4.84
N SER A 116 10.81 -1.62 -4.90
CA SER A 116 11.74 -2.09 -5.94
C SER A 116 12.10 -3.56 -5.77
N VAL A 117 12.48 -3.96 -4.55
CA VAL A 117 13.01 -5.30 -4.29
C VAL A 117 11.90 -6.35 -4.30
N HIS A 118 10.79 -6.08 -3.64
CA HIS A 118 9.72 -7.08 -3.51
C HIS A 118 8.74 -7.08 -4.67
N PHE A 119 8.51 -5.94 -5.29
CA PHE A 119 7.44 -5.79 -6.29
C PHE A 119 7.93 -5.34 -7.65
N ARG A 120 9.22 -5.04 -7.79
CA ARG A 120 9.81 -4.53 -9.03
C ARG A 120 9.13 -3.25 -9.50
N ILE A 121 8.68 -2.44 -8.55
CA ILE A 121 8.10 -1.14 -8.82
C ILE A 121 9.19 -0.09 -8.62
N SER A 122 9.66 0.48 -9.71
CA SER A 122 10.71 1.47 -9.69
C SER A 122 10.14 2.87 -9.69
N PRO A 123 10.82 3.84 -9.05
CA PRO A 123 10.39 5.23 -9.15
C PRO A 123 10.37 5.69 -10.60
N GLN A 124 9.31 6.39 -10.95
CA GLN A 124 9.23 7.08 -12.23
C GLN A 124 9.68 8.49 -11.98
N ALA A 125 10.93 8.75 -12.26
CA ALA A 125 11.47 10.07 -12.02
C ALA A 125 10.67 11.13 -12.75
N ARG A 126 10.39 12.21 -12.07
CA ARG A 126 9.59 13.30 -12.62
C ARG A 126 10.44 14.27 -13.43
N ARG A 127 11.72 13.99 -13.54
CA ARG A 127 12.66 14.83 -14.23
C ARG A 127 12.38 15.03 -15.70
N GLN A 128 11.57 14.16 -16.31
CA GLN A 128 11.18 14.34 -17.69
C GLN A 128 10.56 15.71 -17.93
N ARG A 129 9.95 16.27 -16.91
CA ARG A 129 9.33 17.58 -17.01
C ARG A 129 10.34 18.71 -17.01
N VAL A 130 11.55 18.40 -16.65
CA VAL A 130 12.62 19.40 -16.48
C VAL A 130 13.50 19.50 -17.71
N SER A 131 13.34 18.60 -18.61
CA SER A 131 14.19 18.50 -19.79
C SER A 131 13.85 19.55 -20.86
N VAL A 132 13.57 20.68 -20.47
CA VAL A 132 13.24 21.74 -21.40
C VAL A 132 14.45 22.51 -21.86
#